data_0ddd484a0b74db3adc1149ee9e34dc7b
#
_entry.id   0ddd484a0b74db3adc1149ee9e34dc7b
#
_cell.length_a   1.000
_cell.length_b   1.000
_cell.length_c   1.000
_cell.angle_alpha   90.00
_cell.angle_beta   90.00
_cell.angle_gamma   90.00
#
_symmetry.space_group_name_H-M   'P 1'
#
loop_
_entity.id
_entity.type
_entity.pdbx_description
1 polymer ?
#
loop_
_entity_poly.entity_id
_entity_poly.type
_entity_poly.pdbx_seq_one_letter_code
_entity_poly.pdbx_strand_id
1 'polypeptide(L)'
;MSLVELRQPDRSEPVTGGAMDRVIERKRLDRRVVIGGAAAAALLLILVFWLFAPRSDSLSVSRDRLSVGTAQSGTFDDFLPLRGRITPLVTVYLDAVEGGRVEKKLVEDGAQVTAGQMLAVLSNAELQLSTLEKQAEVEQQLNNMRSQELALTQTRNANLRDLNQAETDLAKARRQYDLYKPLSDRGFVSMKTLNDTKDDLAYQAKRLEILKRSISQTEALQTSQLAQLTAASASLNTSMGVAQGSLGQLNIRAPVTGELSGFDIQLGQSLQQGERIGQIDSASGNKLQADVDEFYLGRVAIGQKATAEIDGKTYRLKVAKVYPQVRNGQFQIDLVFDGPAPTAVQRGQTVQTKLTLGDSSKALLIPNGAFFNDTGGTWIFVVDKSGNGATKRQIQLGRRNAEFIEVLGGLSPGERVVTSSYTGLVDKDRLTFSSGE
;
A
#
# COMPACT_ATOMS: atom_id res chain seq x y z
N MET A 1 -41.18 34.46 -39.62
CA MET A 1 -42.65 34.56 -39.57
C MET A 1 -42.96 35.11 -38.19
N SER A 2 -43.41 36.21 -37.97
CA SER A 2 -44.32 37.27 -38.40
C SER A 2 -44.26 38.24 -37.22
N LEU A 3 -43.66 39.41 -37.26
CA LEU A 3 -44.16 40.70 -37.69
C LEU A 3 -45.59 41.00 -37.26
N VAL A 4 -45.79 42.08 -36.54
CA VAL A 4 -46.80 43.13 -36.61
C VAL A 4 -46.60 44.00 -35.36
N GLU A 5 -46.07 45.16 -35.42
CA GLU A 5 -46.40 46.46 -36.02
C GLU A 5 -47.11 47.42 -35.04
N LEU A 6 -46.36 48.48 -34.74
CA LEU A 6 -46.72 49.90 -34.61
C LEU A 6 -48.17 50.32 -34.50
N ARG A 7 -48.44 51.20 -33.54
CA ARG A 7 -49.28 52.41 -33.82
C ARG A 7 -49.06 53.51 -32.78
N GLN A 8 -48.43 54.61 -33.12
CA GLN A 8 -48.82 55.94 -32.70
C GLN A 8 -49.96 56.37 -33.63
N PRO A 9 -50.84 57.26 -33.29
CA PRO A 9 -50.68 58.71 -33.33
C PRO A 9 -51.48 59.43 -32.20
N ASP A 10 -51.63 60.70 -31.94
CA ASP A 10 -51.58 61.89 -32.79
C ASP A 10 -51.52 63.14 -31.86
N ARG A 11 -51.04 64.19 -32.43
CA ARG A 11 -51.08 65.56 -31.90
C ARG A 11 -52.46 66.17 -32.10
N SER A 12 -52.89 66.99 -31.13
CA SER A 12 -53.70 68.19 -31.48
C SER A 12 -53.48 69.29 -30.43
N GLU A 13 -53.03 70.39 -30.94
CA GLU A 13 -52.94 71.71 -30.31
C GLU A 13 -54.32 72.42 -30.30
N PRO A 14 -54.42 73.65 -29.91
CA PRO A 14 -54.63 74.22 -28.60
C PRO A 14 -55.99 75.04 -28.59
N VAL A 15 -56.51 75.27 -27.41
CA VAL A 15 -57.53 76.29 -27.30
C VAL A 15 -57.23 77.25 -26.14
N THR A 16 -56.95 78.42 -26.56
CA THR A 16 -56.91 79.70 -25.79
C THR A 16 -58.25 79.98 -25.07
N GLY A 17 -58.20 80.40 -23.83
CA GLY A 17 -59.34 80.92 -23.13
C GLY A 17 -58.93 81.59 -21.84
N GLY A 18 -58.87 82.92 -21.91
CA GLY A 18 -58.45 83.83 -20.89
C GLY A 18 -59.38 83.98 -19.69
N ALA A 19 -58.91 84.73 -18.77
CA ALA A 19 -59.55 85.41 -17.67
C ALA A 19 -59.78 84.59 -16.44
N MET A 20 -58.94 84.74 -15.42
CA MET A 20 -59.29 85.47 -14.20
C MET A 20 -58.08 85.49 -13.26
N ASP A 21 -57.48 86.64 -13.27
CA ASP A 21 -56.51 86.99 -12.24
C ASP A 21 -57.18 87.15 -10.87
N ARG A 22 -56.84 86.24 -9.94
CA ARG A 22 -57.23 86.41 -8.57
C ARG A 22 -55.93 86.45 -7.70
N VAL A 23 -55.64 87.67 -7.26
CA VAL A 23 -54.57 87.96 -6.30
C VAL A 23 -54.86 87.19 -5.01
N ILE A 24 -54.05 86.21 -4.71
CA ILE A 24 -54.02 85.53 -3.44
C ILE A 24 -53.05 86.24 -2.49
N GLU A 25 -53.57 86.97 -1.52
CA GLU A 25 -52.78 87.53 -0.45
C GLU A 25 -52.06 86.39 0.31
N ARG A 26 -50.75 86.35 0.30
CA ARG A 26 -49.92 85.48 1.14
C ARG A 26 -50.00 85.99 2.58
N LYS A 27 -50.74 85.25 3.42
CA LYS A 27 -50.64 85.38 4.91
C LYS A 27 -49.17 85.06 5.30
N ARG A 28 -48.45 86.05 5.76
CA ARG A 28 -47.14 85.84 6.41
C ARG A 28 -47.38 85.02 7.69
N LEU A 29 -46.87 83.79 7.74
CA LEU A 29 -46.84 82.93 8.92
C LEU A 29 -46.06 83.68 10.02
N ASP A 30 -46.75 83.79 11.16
CA ASP A 30 -46.22 84.49 12.35
C ASP A 30 -44.85 83.81 12.78
N ARG A 31 -43.87 84.65 12.98
CA ARG A 31 -42.48 84.19 13.28
C ARG A 31 -42.44 83.25 14.46
N ARG A 32 -43.40 83.26 15.33
CA ARG A 32 -43.58 82.41 16.53
C ARG A 32 -44.00 80.95 16.08
N VAL A 33 -44.81 80.83 15.06
CA VAL A 33 -45.28 79.50 14.53
C VAL A 33 -44.14 78.79 13.77
N VAL A 34 -43.29 79.57 13.05
CA VAL A 34 -42.15 78.98 12.32
C VAL A 34 -41.08 78.51 13.32
N ILE A 35 -40.81 79.28 14.36
CA ILE A 35 -39.85 78.88 15.44
C ILE A 35 -40.39 77.70 16.21
N GLY A 36 -41.68 77.62 16.52
CA GLY A 36 -42.28 76.48 17.17
C GLY A 36 -42.27 75.23 16.33
N GLY A 37 -42.50 75.32 14.99
CA GLY A 37 -42.43 74.23 14.09
C GLY A 37 -40.98 73.68 13.89
N ALA A 38 -39.99 74.58 13.82
CA ALA A 38 -38.59 74.18 13.75
C ALA A 38 -38.10 73.51 15.04
N ALA A 39 -38.55 73.99 16.20
CA ALA A 39 -38.24 73.35 17.49
C ALA A 39 -38.91 71.94 17.61
N ALA A 40 -40.13 71.79 17.16
CA ALA A 40 -40.84 70.51 17.12
C ALA A 40 -40.16 69.53 16.12
N ALA A 41 -39.75 70.00 14.97
CA ALA A 41 -39.00 69.15 14.00
C ALA A 41 -37.62 68.72 14.53
N ALA A 42 -36.90 69.67 15.24
CA ALA A 42 -35.61 69.33 15.85
C ALA A 42 -35.79 68.31 17.01
N LEU A 43 -36.82 68.43 17.83
CA LEU A 43 -37.14 67.44 18.83
C LEU A 43 -37.55 66.06 18.25
N LEU A 44 -38.29 66.10 17.15
CA LEU A 44 -38.67 64.88 16.42
C LEU A 44 -37.46 64.19 15.81
N LEU A 45 -36.51 64.97 15.21
CA LEU A 45 -35.22 64.42 14.72
C LEU A 45 -34.33 63.87 15.86
N ILE A 46 -34.30 64.55 17.00
CA ILE A 46 -33.60 64.04 18.20
C ILE A 46 -34.24 62.77 18.72
N LEU A 47 -35.60 62.72 18.74
CA LEU A 47 -36.31 61.53 19.15
C LEU A 47 -36.11 60.36 18.21
N VAL A 48 -36.16 60.62 16.87
CA VAL A 48 -35.86 59.61 15.85
C VAL A 48 -34.43 59.14 15.97
N PHE A 49 -33.44 60.04 16.12
CA PHE A 49 -32.05 59.71 16.33
C PHE A 49 -31.88 58.87 17.61
N TRP A 50 -32.59 59.18 18.69
CA TRP A 50 -32.51 58.42 19.96
C TRP A 50 -33.22 57.06 19.87
N LEU A 51 -34.29 56.92 19.07
CA LEU A 51 -35.01 55.68 18.79
C LEU A 51 -34.24 54.77 17.84
N PHE A 52 -33.52 55.31 16.85
CA PHE A 52 -32.74 54.56 15.86
C PHE A 52 -31.24 54.55 16.14
N ALA A 53 -30.76 55.15 17.25
CA ALA A 53 -29.39 55.03 17.66
C ALA A 53 -29.05 53.58 17.94
N PRO A 54 -28.06 52.96 17.28
CA PRO A 54 -27.72 51.58 17.50
C PRO A 54 -27.35 51.35 18.95
N ARG A 55 -28.24 50.69 19.70
CA ARG A 55 -27.92 50.24 21.06
C ARG A 55 -26.98 49.06 20.91
N SER A 56 -25.70 49.25 21.20
CA SER A 56 -24.74 48.16 21.27
C SER A 56 -25.13 47.27 22.45
N ASP A 57 -25.54 46.05 22.12
CA ASP A 57 -25.91 45.02 23.11
C ASP A 57 -24.64 44.60 23.86
N SER A 58 -24.44 45.09 25.06
CA SER A 58 -23.26 44.79 25.88
C SER A 58 -23.59 43.84 27.02
N LEU A 59 -22.75 42.82 27.21
CA LEU A 59 -22.86 41.85 28.29
C LEU A 59 -21.67 41.96 29.24
N SER A 60 -21.92 41.95 30.55
CA SER A 60 -20.85 41.85 31.52
C SER A 60 -20.43 40.40 31.76
N VAL A 61 -19.16 40.10 31.55
CA VAL A 61 -18.58 38.76 31.70
C VAL A 61 -17.39 38.81 32.65
N SER A 62 -17.30 37.86 33.57
CA SER A 62 -16.13 37.72 34.45
C SER A 62 -14.89 37.39 33.63
N ARG A 63 -13.84 38.14 33.83
CA ARG A 63 -12.55 37.98 33.10
C ARG A 63 -11.96 36.56 33.23
N ASP A 64 -12.14 35.91 34.37
CA ASP A 64 -11.61 34.58 34.68
C ASP A 64 -12.23 33.46 33.82
N ARG A 65 -13.39 33.72 33.18
CA ARG A 65 -14.07 32.77 32.30
C ARG A 65 -13.63 32.87 30.85
N LEU A 66 -12.79 33.86 30.53
CA LEU A 66 -12.37 34.13 29.17
C LEU A 66 -10.86 33.84 29.02
N SER A 67 -10.52 33.00 28.05
CA SER A 67 -9.13 32.85 27.61
C SER A 67 -8.82 33.94 26.59
N VAL A 68 -7.74 34.66 26.82
CA VAL A 68 -7.28 35.76 25.96
C VAL A 68 -5.94 35.36 25.33
N GLY A 69 -5.90 35.38 24.01
CA GLY A 69 -4.69 35.17 23.23
C GLY A 69 -4.19 36.49 22.63
N THR A 70 -2.93 36.55 22.23
CA THR A 70 -2.34 37.71 21.54
C THR A 70 -2.05 37.38 20.09
N ALA A 71 -2.43 38.26 19.19
CA ALA A 71 -2.06 38.17 17.80
C ALA A 71 -0.57 38.49 17.62
N GLN A 72 0.23 37.54 17.19
CA GLN A 72 1.69 37.70 17.09
C GLN A 72 2.18 37.32 15.70
N SER A 73 3.15 38.06 15.18
CA SER A 73 3.84 37.67 13.94
C SER A 73 4.78 36.53 14.25
N GLY A 74 4.61 35.42 13.51
CA GLY A 74 5.41 34.22 13.72
C GLY A 74 5.49 33.37 12.43
N THR A 75 6.11 32.24 12.54
CA THR A 75 6.12 31.23 11.47
C THR A 75 4.94 30.30 11.68
N PHE A 76 4.06 30.22 10.69
CA PHE A 76 3.01 29.21 10.68
C PHE A 76 3.58 27.92 10.12
N ASP A 77 3.62 26.92 10.96
CA ASP A 77 4.01 25.55 10.58
C ASP A 77 2.73 24.72 10.40
N ASP A 78 2.46 24.34 9.16
CA ASP A 78 1.31 23.48 8.85
C ASP A 78 1.69 22.03 9.17
N PHE A 79 1.33 21.58 10.35
CA PHE A 79 1.62 20.21 10.79
C PHE A 79 0.40 19.52 11.36
N LEU A 80 0.41 18.21 11.24
CA LEU A 80 -0.58 17.30 11.82
C LEU A 80 0.07 16.52 12.96
N PRO A 81 -0.43 16.66 14.21
CA PRO A 81 0.01 15.83 15.32
C PRO A 81 -0.55 14.42 15.16
N LEU A 82 0.33 13.43 15.23
CA LEU A 82 0.01 12.01 15.09
C LEU A 82 0.59 11.21 16.25
N ARG A 83 -0.03 10.09 16.54
CA ARG A 83 0.54 9.06 17.41
C ARG A 83 1.09 7.94 16.53
N GLY A 84 2.41 7.85 16.46
CA GLY A 84 3.07 6.76 15.75
C GLY A 84 3.44 5.63 16.68
N ARG A 85 3.29 4.39 16.24
CA ARG A 85 3.75 3.19 16.94
C ARG A 85 5.04 2.71 16.29
N ILE A 86 6.05 2.42 17.09
CA ILE A 86 7.31 1.85 16.61
C ILE A 86 7.06 0.38 16.23
N THR A 87 7.36 0.04 14.99
CA THR A 87 7.26 -1.32 14.45
C THR A 87 8.55 -1.67 13.70
N PRO A 88 8.90 -2.95 13.58
CA PRO A 88 10.02 -3.37 12.75
C PRO A 88 9.84 -2.94 11.31
N LEU A 89 10.94 -2.70 10.61
CA LEU A 89 10.89 -2.37 9.18
C LEU A 89 10.32 -3.53 8.37
N VAL A 90 10.72 -4.77 8.70
CA VAL A 90 10.26 -6.01 8.08
C VAL A 90 9.95 -7.02 9.19
N THR A 91 8.78 -7.62 9.15
CA THR A 91 8.37 -8.75 9.97
C THR A 91 8.14 -9.94 9.05
N VAL A 92 8.76 -11.08 9.36
CA VAL A 92 8.56 -12.34 8.65
C VAL A 92 7.87 -13.31 9.60
N TYR A 93 6.69 -13.78 9.21
CA TYR A 93 5.94 -14.74 9.99
C TYR A 93 6.53 -16.14 9.87
N LEU A 94 6.49 -16.88 10.96
CA LEU A 94 6.89 -18.27 11.05
C LEU A 94 5.64 -19.12 11.16
N ASP A 95 5.40 -19.94 10.15
CA ASP A 95 4.31 -20.90 10.14
C ASP A 95 4.90 -22.33 10.12
N ALA A 96 4.25 -23.28 10.76
CA ALA A 96 4.59 -24.69 10.65
C ALA A 96 4.21 -25.20 9.26
N VAL A 97 5.18 -25.28 8.35
CA VAL A 97 4.95 -25.71 6.95
C VAL A 97 4.37 -27.12 6.92
N GLU A 98 4.93 -28.02 7.76
CA GLU A 98 4.38 -29.35 8.01
C GLU A 98 3.90 -29.44 9.45
N GLY A 99 2.76 -30.14 9.67
CA GLY A 99 2.25 -30.39 11.00
C GLY A 99 3.08 -31.46 11.73
N GLY A 100 3.07 -31.38 13.06
CA GLY A 100 3.76 -32.37 13.87
C GLY A 100 3.80 -32.04 15.36
N ARG A 101 4.35 -32.90 16.14
CA ARG A 101 4.53 -32.71 17.59
C ARG A 101 5.89 -32.08 17.86
N VAL A 102 5.94 -31.03 18.67
CA VAL A 102 7.19 -30.38 19.06
C VAL A 102 8.03 -31.35 19.89
N GLU A 103 9.14 -31.80 19.33
CA GLU A 103 10.11 -32.69 19.97
C GLU A 103 11.17 -31.90 20.73
N LYS A 104 11.67 -30.80 20.13
CA LYS A 104 12.70 -29.95 20.74
C LYS A 104 12.40 -28.50 20.45
N LYS A 105 12.52 -27.65 21.46
CA LYS A 105 12.58 -26.20 21.34
C LYS A 105 14.01 -25.76 21.62
N LEU A 106 14.66 -25.11 20.68
CA LEU A 106 16.10 -24.79 20.74
C LEU A 106 16.36 -23.32 21.06
N VAL A 107 15.33 -22.48 20.90
CA VAL A 107 15.43 -21.03 21.07
C VAL A 107 14.18 -20.56 21.82
N GLU A 108 14.35 -19.62 22.75
CA GLU A 108 13.25 -19.00 23.47
C GLU A 108 12.73 -17.73 22.78
N ASP A 109 11.51 -17.34 23.13
CA ASP A 109 10.92 -16.08 22.67
C ASP A 109 11.80 -14.87 23.08
N GLY A 110 11.90 -13.86 22.24
CA GLY A 110 12.75 -12.69 22.44
C GLY A 110 14.23 -12.87 22.08
N ALA A 111 14.65 -14.07 21.67
CA ALA A 111 16.05 -14.33 21.33
C ALA A 111 16.44 -13.74 19.96
N GLN A 112 17.70 -13.32 19.84
CA GLN A 112 18.28 -12.95 18.55
C GLN A 112 18.67 -14.20 17.77
N VAL A 113 18.19 -14.32 16.54
CA VAL A 113 18.43 -15.46 15.67
C VAL A 113 19.07 -15.02 14.34
N THR A 114 19.84 -15.94 13.75
CA THR A 114 20.45 -15.74 12.43
C THR A 114 19.70 -16.52 11.35
N ALA A 115 19.74 -16.04 10.12
CA ALA A 115 19.12 -16.75 8.99
C ALA A 115 19.66 -18.19 8.89
N GLY A 116 18.76 -19.18 8.74
CA GLY A 116 19.08 -20.61 8.71
C GLY A 116 19.22 -21.28 10.08
N GLN A 117 19.27 -20.54 11.17
CA GLN A 117 19.35 -21.09 12.54
C GLN A 117 18.13 -21.95 12.85
N MET A 118 18.35 -23.12 13.44
CA MET A 118 17.29 -24.04 13.85
C MET A 118 16.63 -23.51 15.13
N LEU A 119 15.29 -23.41 15.10
CA LEU A 119 14.48 -22.88 16.19
C LEU A 119 13.78 -23.99 16.97
N ALA A 120 13.22 -24.95 16.25
CA ALA A 120 12.54 -26.10 16.83
C ALA A 120 12.62 -27.30 15.89
N VAL A 121 12.38 -28.48 16.45
CA VAL A 121 12.29 -29.75 15.72
C VAL A 121 10.91 -30.34 16.00
N LEU A 122 10.18 -30.68 14.92
CA LEU A 122 8.91 -31.38 14.98
C LEU A 122 9.13 -32.86 14.68
N SER A 123 8.28 -33.70 15.25
CA SER A 123 8.16 -35.14 14.94
C SER A 123 6.79 -35.38 14.31
N ASN A 124 6.78 -36.06 13.16
CA ASN A 124 5.56 -36.48 12.48
C ASN A 124 5.76 -37.89 11.94
N ALA A 125 5.24 -38.86 12.68
CA ALA A 125 5.40 -40.28 12.33
C ALA A 125 4.65 -40.66 11.03
N GLU A 126 3.51 -40.02 10.76
CA GLU A 126 2.73 -40.27 9.55
C GLU A 126 3.48 -39.79 8.30
N LEU A 127 4.06 -38.58 8.35
CA LEU A 127 4.89 -38.03 7.28
C LEU A 127 6.16 -38.88 7.06
N GLN A 128 6.78 -39.36 8.16
CA GLN A 128 7.94 -40.25 8.05
C GLN A 128 7.57 -41.56 7.38
N LEU A 129 6.46 -42.20 7.81
CA LEU A 129 5.99 -43.45 7.22
C LEU A 129 5.63 -43.26 5.72
N SER A 130 4.85 -42.27 5.41
CA SER A 130 4.46 -41.98 4.01
C SER A 130 5.67 -41.71 3.11
N THR A 131 6.70 -41.04 3.63
CA THR A 131 7.95 -40.81 2.89
C THR A 131 8.73 -42.12 2.67
N LEU A 132 8.79 -43.00 3.66
CA LEU A 132 9.41 -44.32 3.53
C LEU A 132 8.67 -45.20 2.52
N GLU A 133 7.34 -45.19 2.55
CA GLU A 133 6.51 -45.90 1.56
C GLU A 133 6.78 -45.37 0.14
N LYS A 134 6.83 -44.05 -0.02
CA LYS A 134 7.16 -43.41 -1.31
C LYS A 134 8.56 -43.76 -1.79
N GLN A 135 9.53 -43.80 -0.87
CA GLN A 135 10.89 -44.22 -1.17
C GLN A 135 10.93 -45.65 -1.69
N ALA A 136 10.25 -46.58 -1.02
CA ALA A 136 10.19 -47.98 -1.43
C ALA A 136 9.52 -48.14 -2.81
N GLU A 137 8.44 -47.39 -3.07
CA GLU A 137 7.77 -47.35 -4.39
C GLU A 137 8.74 -46.88 -5.49
N VAL A 138 9.43 -45.77 -5.24
CA VAL A 138 10.40 -45.21 -6.20
C VAL A 138 11.54 -46.19 -6.47
N GLU A 139 12.10 -46.82 -5.43
CA GLU A 139 13.17 -47.81 -5.59
C GLU A 139 12.69 -49.04 -6.40
N GLN A 140 11.47 -49.52 -6.15
CA GLN A 140 10.89 -50.62 -6.93
C GLN A 140 10.73 -50.25 -8.42
N GLN A 141 10.23 -49.04 -8.71
CA GLN A 141 10.09 -48.56 -10.08
C GLN A 141 11.46 -48.41 -10.76
N LEU A 142 12.46 -47.88 -10.08
CA LEU A 142 13.82 -47.76 -10.61
C LEU A 142 14.43 -49.11 -10.89
N ASN A 143 14.20 -50.13 -10.05
CA ASN A 143 14.66 -51.50 -10.30
C ASN A 143 13.97 -52.14 -11.53
N ASN A 144 12.66 -51.91 -11.69
CA ASN A 144 11.94 -52.36 -12.88
C ASN A 144 12.50 -51.69 -14.17
N MET A 145 12.80 -50.40 -14.10
CA MET A 145 13.39 -49.68 -15.22
C MET A 145 14.80 -50.18 -15.55
N ARG A 146 15.65 -50.43 -14.56
CA ARG A 146 16.99 -51.04 -14.77
C ARG A 146 16.89 -52.43 -15.42
N SER A 147 15.90 -53.23 -15.01
CA SER A 147 15.66 -54.54 -15.64
C SER A 147 15.25 -54.42 -17.11
N GLN A 148 14.42 -53.43 -17.45
CA GLN A 148 14.05 -53.13 -18.83
C GLN A 148 15.25 -52.65 -19.66
N GLU A 149 16.06 -51.73 -19.12
CA GLU A 149 17.28 -51.24 -19.77
C GLU A 149 18.26 -52.36 -20.06
N LEU A 150 18.45 -53.28 -19.09
CA LEU A 150 19.27 -54.46 -19.27
C LEU A 150 18.75 -55.35 -20.41
N ALA A 151 17.43 -55.62 -20.47
CA ALA A 151 16.80 -56.40 -21.52
C ALA A 151 16.99 -55.75 -22.92
N LEU A 152 16.83 -54.42 -23.02
CA LEU A 152 17.09 -53.71 -24.27
C LEU A 152 18.56 -53.80 -24.69
N THR A 153 19.50 -53.70 -23.74
CA THR A 153 20.93 -53.87 -24.01
C THR A 153 21.26 -55.28 -24.50
N GLN A 154 20.65 -56.30 -23.89
CA GLN A 154 20.83 -57.71 -24.33
C GLN A 154 20.30 -57.91 -25.75
N THR A 155 19.12 -57.37 -26.09
CA THR A 155 18.56 -57.41 -27.44
C THR A 155 19.47 -56.73 -28.45
N ARG A 156 20.01 -55.56 -28.12
CA ARG A 156 20.98 -54.85 -29.00
C ARG A 156 22.22 -55.70 -29.28
N ASN A 157 22.77 -56.31 -28.22
CA ASN A 157 23.95 -57.17 -28.36
C ASN A 157 23.65 -58.44 -29.19
N ALA A 158 22.44 -58.99 -29.13
CA ALA A 158 22.00 -60.08 -29.98
C ALA A 158 21.92 -59.66 -31.47
N ASN A 159 21.27 -58.52 -31.72
CA ASN A 159 21.17 -57.94 -33.06
C ASN A 159 22.54 -57.69 -33.72
N LEU A 160 23.52 -57.18 -32.93
CA LEU A 160 24.88 -56.95 -33.43
C LEU A 160 25.58 -58.26 -33.77
N ARG A 161 25.39 -59.36 -33.03
CA ARG A 161 25.94 -60.68 -33.38
C ARG A 161 25.33 -61.19 -34.65
N ASP A 162 24.00 -61.12 -34.83
CA ASP A 162 23.31 -61.55 -36.00
C ASP A 162 23.73 -60.76 -37.25
N LEU A 163 23.93 -59.48 -37.12
CA LEU A 163 24.45 -58.63 -38.19
C LEU A 163 25.86 -59.02 -38.58
N ASN A 164 26.78 -59.24 -37.67
CA ASN A 164 28.14 -59.67 -37.93
C ASN A 164 28.17 -61.04 -38.61
N GLN A 165 27.28 -61.97 -38.22
CA GLN A 165 27.14 -63.28 -38.86
C GLN A 165 26.68 -63.15 -40.33
N ALA A 166 25.60 -62.32 -40.57
CA ALA A 166 25.07 -62.13 -41.93
C ALA A 166 26.08 -61.41 -42.83
N GLU A 167 26.87 -60.48 -42.34
CA GLU A 167 27.96 -59.83 -43.09
C GLU A 167 29.06 -60.84 -43.47
N THR A 168 29.42 -61.73 -42.54
CA THR A 168 30.41 -62.78 -42.76
C THR A 168 29.92 -63.78 -43.83
N ASP A 169 28.66 -64.17 -43.76
CA ASP A 169 28.05 -65.10 -44.71
C ASP A 169 27.98 -64.52 -46.15
N LEU A 170 27.57 -63.22 -46.22
CA LEU A 170 27.61 -62.51 -47.52
C LEU A 170 29.04 -62.45 -48.10
N ALA A 171 30.02 -62.12 -47.22
CA ALA A 171 31.43 -62.10 -47.66
C ALA A 171 31.95 -63.46 -48.14
N LYS A 172 31.53 -64.57 -47.54
CA LYS A 172 31.86 -65.92 -48.01
C LYS A 172 31.20 -66.22 -49.40
N ALA A 173 29.88 -65.95 -49.52
CA ALA A 173 29.17 -66.14 -50.74
C ALA A 173 29.73 -65.34 -51.93
N ARG A 174 30.13 -64.07 -51.63
CA ARG A 174 30.77 -63.17 -52.59
C ARG A 174 32.13 -63.73 -53.06
N ARG A 175 32.98 -64.15 -52.13
CA ARG A 175 34.28 -64.75 -52.48
C ARG A 175 34.11 -66.01 -53.33
N GLN A 176 33.11 -66.82 -53.05
CA GLN A 176 32.81 -68.06 -53.82
C GLN A 176 32.34 -67.73 -55.23
N TYR A 177 31.40 -66.80 -55.42
CA TYR A 177 31.00 -66.31 -56.72
C TYR A 177 32.13 -65.71 -57.52
N ASP A 178 32.97 -64.81 -56.91
CA ASP A 178 34.12 -64.19 -57.56
C ASP A 178 35.20 -65.17 -57.95
N LEU A 179 35.34 -66.33 -57.27
CA LEU A 179 36.22 -67.43 -57.62
C LEU A 179 35.63 -68.22 -58.79
N TYR A 180 34.33 -68.58 -58.81
CA TYR A 180 33.72 -69.45 -59.83
C TYR A 180 33.41 -68.71 -61.12
N LYS A 181 33.17 -67.44 -61.11
CA LYS A 181 32.84 -66.68 -62.33
C LYS A 181 33.94 -66.79 -63.41
N PRO A 182 35.23 -66.46 -63.17
CA PRO A 182 36.29 -66.61 -64.19
C PRO A 182 36.57 -68.06 -64.57
N LEU A 183 36.30 -69.02 -63.69
CA LEU A 183 36.44 -70.48 -64.03
C LEU A 183 35.35 -70.96 -64.93
N SER A 184 34.12 -70.52 -64.78
CA SER A 184 33.03 -70.84 -65.67
C SER A 184 33.19 -70.17 -67.04
N ASP A 185 33.69 -68.92 -67.07
CA ASP A 185 33.96 -68.25 -68.38
C ASP A 185 35.02 -68.97 -69.19
N ARG A 186 35.88 -69.77 -68.51
CA ARG A 186 36.89 -70.63 -69.18
C ARG A 186 36.45 -72.08 -69.38
N GLY A 187 35.25 -72.46 -69.06
CA GLY A 187 34.70 -73.78 -69.20
C GLY A 187 35.07 -74.81 -68.15
N PHE A 188 35.77 -74.40 -67.04
CA PHE A 188 36.24 -75.32 -65.95
C PHE A 188 35.12 -75.67 -64.95
N VAL A 189 34.06 -74.84 -64.86
CA VAL A 189 32.93 -75.05 -63.99
C VAL A 189 31.64 -74.93 -64.77
N SER A 190 30.62 -75.72 -64.40
CA SER A 190 29.33 -75.74 -65.12
C SER A 190 28.54 -74.45 -64.89
N MET A 191 27.75 -74.02 -65.92
CA MET A 191 26.85 -72.83 -65.74
C MET A 191 25.85 -73.00 -64.60
N LYS A 192 25.43 -74.23 -64.32
CA LYS A 192 24.54 -74.56 -63.20
C LYS A 192 25.22 -74.17 -61.89
N THR A 193 26.48 -74.57 -61.64
CA THR A 193 27.25 -74.29 -60.44
C THR A 193 27.47 -72.77 -60.27
N LEU A 194 27.74 -72.03 -61.37
CA LEU A 194 27.85 -70.61 -61.37
C LEU A 194 26.53 -69.91 -60.95
N ASN A 195 25.40 -70.35 -61.52
CA ASN A 195 24.07 -69.87 -61.24
C ASN A 195 23.72 -70.12 -59.73
N ASP A 196 24.01 -71.32 -59.20
CA ASP A 196 23.77 -71.66 -57.79
C ASP A 196 24.56 -70.73 -56.87
N THR A 197 25.82 -70.42 -57.21
CA THR A 197 26.60 -69.42 -56.35
C THR A 197 26.13 -68.01 -56.53
N LYS A 198 25.61 -67.63 -57.71
CA LYS A 198 24.98 -66.34 -57.95
C LYS A 198 23.70 -66.14 -57.12
N ASP A 199 22.88 -67.21 -57.12
CA ASP A 199 21.62 -67.17 -56.32
C ASP A 199 21.88 -67.19 -54.85
N ASP A 200 22.91 -67.91 -54.34
CA ASP A 200 23.32 -67.80 -52.93
C ASP A 200 23.81 -66.40 -52.60
N LEU A 201 24.66 -65.81 -53.43
CA LEU A 201 25.11 -64.40 -53.19
C LEU A 201 23.91 -63.42 -53.14
N ALA A 202 22.97 -63.55 -54.04
CA ALA A 202 21.76 -62.74 -54.09
C ALA A 202 20.89 -62.95 -52.82
N TYR A 203 20.78 -64.21 -52.37
CA TYR A 203 20.06 -64.56 -51.17
C TYR A 203 20.71 -63.94 -49.92
N GLN A 204 22.03 -64.10 -49.74
CA GLN A 204 22.73 -63.51 -48.56
C GLN A 204 22.70 -62.01 -48.61
N ALA A 205 22.81 -61.37 -49.76
CA ALA A 205 22.69 -59.94 -49.92
C ALA A 205 21.27 -59.42 -49.47
N LYS A 206 20.23 -60.11 -49.92
CA LYS A 206 18.85 -59.77 -49.56
C LYS A 206 18.57 -60.01 -48.08
N ARG A 207 19.08 -61.14 -47.56
CA ARG A 207 18.99 -61.39 -46.08
C ARG A 207 19.64 -60.32 -45.27
N LEU A 208 20.85 -59.84 -45.61
CA LEU A 208 21.53 -58.76 -44.89
C LEU A 208 20.75 -57.42 -44.98
N GLU A 209 20.19 -57.12 -46.17
CA GLU A 209 19.37 -55.92 -46.36
C GLU A 209 18.16 -55.92 -45.45
N ILE A 210 17.41 -57.04 -45.41
CA ILE A 210 16.23 -57.19 -44.52
C ILE A 210 16.64 -57.06 -43.04
N LEU A 211 17.74 -57.70 -42.62
CA LEU A 211 18.23 -57.65 -41.24
C LEU A 211 18.64 -56.27 -40.88
N LYS A 212 19.40 -55.53 -41.69
CA LYS A 212 19.75 -54.16 -41.48
C LYS A 212 18.55 -53.24 -41.28
N ARG A 213 17.51 -53.42 -42.13
CA ARG A 213 16.26 -52.65 -42.04
C ARG A 213 15.51 -52.96 -40.73
N SER A 214 15.42 -54.26 -40.38
CA SER A 214 14.80 -54.69 -39.10
C SER A 214 15.53 -54.15 -37.87
N ILE A 215 16.87 -54.19 -37.85
CA ILE A 215 17.69 -53.64 -36.77
C ILE A 215 17.49 -52.13 -36.65
N SER A 216 17.54 -51.39 -37.77
CA SER A 216 17.33 -49.94 -37.76
C SER A 216 15.97 -49.53 -37.20
N GLN A 217 14.89 -50.26 -37.56
CA GLN A 217 13.57 -50.02 -36.99
C GLN A 217 13.53 -50.33 -35.49
N THR A 218 14.16 -51.43 -35.06
CA THR A 218 14.24 -51.82 -33.65
C THR A 218 15.05 -50.81 -32.84
N GLU A 219 16.18 -50.32 -33.36
CA GLU A 219 17.02 -49.33 -32.71
C GLU A 219 16.31 -48.00 -32.52
N ALA A 220 15.50 -47.53 -33.49
CA ALA A 220 14.70 -46.32 -33.36
C ALA A 220 13.66 -46.46 -32.24
N LEU A 221 12.98 -47.60 -32.15
CA LEU A 221 12.03 -47.92 -31.08
C LEU A 221 12.73 -48.00 -29.72
N GLN A 222 13.87 -48.69 -29.65
CA GLN A 222 14.66 -48.83 -28.43
C GLN A 222 15.18 -47.48 -27.92
N THR A 223 15.66 -46.60 -28.82
CA THR A 223 16.10 -45.23 -28.45
C THR A 223 14.97 -44.42 -27.85
N SER A 224 13.77 -44.47 -28.46
CA SER A 224 12.58 -43.80 -27.92
C SER A 224 12.20 -44.36 -26.55
N GLN A 225 12.23 -45.67 -26.38
CA GLN A 225 11.92 -46.34 -25.11
C GLN A 225 12.93 -45.98 -24.01
N LEU A 226 14.22 -45.97 -24.33
CA LEU A 226 15.28 -45.53 -23.39
C LEU A 226 15.08 -44.06 -22.98
N ALA A 227 14.75 -43.18 -23.92
CA ALA A 227 14.47 -41.78 -23.62
C ALA A 227 13.26 -41.63 -22.68
N GLN A 228 12.19 -42.40 -22.86
CA GLN A 228 11.04 -42.45 -21.99
C GLN A 228 11.40 -42.95 -20.58
N LEU A 229 12.19 -44.01 -20.46
CA LEU A 229 12.67 -44.56 -19.19
C LEU A 229 13.53 -43.53 -18.46
N THR A 230 14.43 -42.84 -19.15
CA THR A 230 15.27 -41.79 -18.55
C THR A 230 14.43 -40.64 -18.04
N ALA A 231 13.45 -40.16 -18.79
CA ALA A 231 12.52 -39.11 -18.36
C ALA A 231 11.68 -39.55 -17.14
N ALA A 232 11.19 -40.77 -17.12
CA ALA A 232 10.45 -41.34 -16.00
C ALA A 232 11.34 -41.43 -14.74
N SER A 233 12.60 -41.85 -14.87
CA SER A 233 13.56 -41.90 -13.79
C SER A 233 13.81 -40.49 -13.17
N ALA A 234 13.99 -39.49 -14.04
CA ALA A 234 14.16 -38.13 -13.60
C ALA A 234 12.94 -37.62 -12.81
N SER A 235 11.71 -37.91 -13.27
CA SER A 235 10.47 -37.57 -12.58
C SER A 235 10.36 -38.25 -11.20
N LEU A 236 10.69 -39.56 -11.12
CA LEU A 236 10.68 -40.27 -9.85
C LEU A 236 11.70 -39.68 -8.83
N ASN A 237 12.91 -39.35 -9.28
CA ASN A 237 13.92 -38.73 -8.45
C ASN A 237 13.47 -37.34 -7.96
N THR A 238 12.79 -36.55 -8.80
CA THR A 238 12.20 -35.29 -8.40
C THR A 238 11.12 -35.48 -7.33
N SER A 239 10.23 -36.45 -7.52
CA SER A 239 9.19 -36.78 -6.54
C SER A 239 9.77 -37.20 -5.19
N MET A 240 10.85 -37.96 -5.20
CA MET A 240 11.59 -38.35 -4.00
C MET A 240 12.21 -37.14 -3.31
N GLY A 241 12.80 -36.21 -4.08
CA GLY A 241 13.35 -34.95 -3.55
C GLY A 241 12.30 -34.10 -2.86
N VAL A 242 11.08 -34.04 -3.40
CA VAL A 242 9.95 -33.34 -2.78
C VAL A 242 9.58 -34.00 -1.44
N ALA A 243 9.44 -35.33 -1.41
CA ALA A 243 9.09 -36.05 -0.18
C ALA A 243 10.16 -35.86 0.92
N GLN A 244 11.45 -35.90 0.57
CA GLN A 244 12.55 -35.61 1.50
C GLN A 244 12.56 -34.16 1.95
N GLY A 245 12.20 -33.22 1.05
CA GLY A 245 12.03 -31.81 1.37
C GLY A 245 10.99 -31.56 2.44
N SER A 246 9.84 -32.25 2.36
CA SER A 246 8.78 -32.18 3.40
C SER A 246 9.27 -32.63 4.76
N LEU A 247 10.05 -33.71 4.83
CA LEU A 247 10.71 -34.11 6.11
C LEU A 247 11.66 -33.03 6.61
N GLY A 248 12.36 -32.34 5.73
CA GLY A 248 13.24 -31.22 6.08
C GLY A 248 12.49 -30.04 6.73
N GLN A 249 11.22 -29.82 6.36
CA GLN A 249 10.37 -28.76 6.91
C GLN A 249 9.94 -29.03 8.36
N LEU A 250 10.09 -30.25 8.89
CA LEU A 250 9.93 -30.53 10.32
C LEU A 250 10.99 -29.84 11.18
N ASN A 251 12.09 -29.41 10.60
CA ASN A 251 13.10 -28.58 11.25
C ASN A 251 12.76 -27.11 10.99
N ILE A 252 12.12 -26.48 11.94
CA ILE A 252 11.75 -25.06 11.86
C ILE A 252 13.02 -24.21 11.94
N ARG A 253 13.26 -23.40 10.90
CA ARG A 253 14.46 -22.54 10.80
C ARG A 253 14.06 -21.08 10.60
N ALA A 254 14.91 -20.20 11.09
CA ALA A 254 14.78 -18.76 10.88
C ALA A 254 15.01 -18.40 9.40
N PRO A 255 14.04 -17.80 8.69
CA PRO A 255 14.22 -17.38 7.30
C PRO A 255 15.10 -16.13 7.16
N VAL A 256 15.16 -15.29 8.18
CA VAL A 256 15.92 -14.03 8.21
C VAL A 256 16.61 -13.86 9.58
N THR A 257 17.61 -12.98 9.62
CA THR A 257 18.24 -12.58 10.88
C THR A 257 17.38 -11.50 11.57
N GLY A 258 17.13 -11.67 12.86
CA GLY A 258 16.32 -10.75 13.65
C GLY A 258 16.00 -11.26 15.04
N GLU A 259 15.04 -10.63 15.68
CA GLU A 259 14.52 -11.02 16.99
C GLU A 259 13.26 -11.86 16.81
N LEU A 260 13.25 -13.03 17.45
CA LEU A 260 12.12 -13.95 17.48
C LEU A 260 11.05 -13.41 18.42
N SER A 261 9.80 -13.33 17.98
CA SER A 261 8.68 -12.78 18.73
C SER A 261 7.43 -13.66 18.61
N GLY A 262 6.70 -13.82 19.70
CA GLY A 262 5.46 -14.61 19.73
C GLY A 262 5.70 -16.12 19.50
N PHE A 263 6.88 -16.62 19.89
CA PHE A 263 7.28 -18.02 19.73
C PHE A 263 6.94 -18.83 20.98
N ASP A 264 5.64 -19.02 21.21
CA ASP A 264 5.09 -19.61 22.44
C ASP A 264 4.86 -21.13 22.36
N ILE A 265 5.52 -21.83 21.45
CA ILE A 265 5.38 -23.28 21.31
C ILE A 265 5.96 -24.01 22.52
N GLN A 266 5.32 -25.15 22.90
CA GLN A 266 5.68 -25.94 24.04
C GLN A 266 6.13 -27.35 23.64
N LEU A 267 7.07 -27.93 24.38
CA LEU A 267 7.46 -29.34 24.21
C LEU A 267 6.25 -30.26 24.32
N GLY A 268 6.08 -31.12 23.34
CA GLY A 268 4.98 -32.07 23.28
C GLY A 268 3.67 -31.51 22.70
N GLN A 269 3.59 -30.21 22.39
CA GLN A 269 2.47 -29.58 21.70
C GLN A 269 2.35 -30.14 20.28
N SER A 270 1.12 -30.34 19.82
CA SER A 270 0.85 -30.70 18.43
C SER A 270 0.52 -29.43 17.62
N LEU A 271 1.24 -29.20 16.54
CA LEU A 271 1.05 -28.10 15.60
C LEU A 271 0.39 -28.62 14.33
N GLN A 272 -0.55 -27.84 13.79
CA GLN A 272 -1.17 -28.13 12.51
C GLN A 272 -0.35 -27.56 11.35
N GLN A 273 -0.51 -28.13 10.17
CA GLN A 273 0.08 -27.58 8.96
C GLN A 273 -0.47 -26.18 8.70
N GLY A 274 0.41 -25.19 8.44
CA GLY A 274 0.07 -23.80 8.25
C GLY A 274 -0.22 -23.01 9.54
N GLU A 275 -0.07 -23.63 10.72
CA GLU A 275 -0.26 -22.95 11.99
C GLU A 275 0.85 -21.93 12.23
N ARG A 276 0.45 -20.70 12.59
CA ARG A 276 1.42 -19.65 12.93
C ARG A 276 2.03 -19.93 14.31
N ILE A 277 3.34 -19.98 14.35
CA ILE A 277 4.11 -20.31 15.54
C ILE A 277 4.95 -19.15 16.09
N GLY A 278 5.02 -18.05 15.37
CA GLY A 278 5.75 -16.86 15.77
C GLY A 278 6.05 -15.94 14.60
N GLN A 279 6.96 -15.02 14.82
CA GLN A 279 7.47 -14.11 13.78
C GLN A 279 8.92 -13.73 14.08
N ILE A 280 9.66 -13.34 13.04
CA ILE A 280 11.00 -12.76 13.19
C ILE A 280 10.93 -11.32 12.72
N ASP A 281 11.28 -10.43 13.62
CA ASP A 281 11.37 -9.01 13.39
C ASP A 281 12.81 -8.66 12.99
N SER A 282 12.98 -8.19 11.76
CA SER A 282 14.29 -7.92 11.19
C SER A 282 15.09 -6.90 12.03
N ALA A 283 16.36 -7.17 12.24
CA ALA A 283 17.30 -6.25 12.88
C ALA A 283 17.66 -5.04 11.98
N SER A 284 17.15 -4.97 10.74
CA SER A 284 17.49 -3.93 9.76
C SER A 284 16.98 -2.53 10.09
N GLY A 285 16.19 -2.37 11.17
CA GLY A 285 15.71 -1.09 11.67
C GLY A 285 14.23 -1.08 12.04
N ASN A 286 13.81 0.08 12.55
CA ASN A 286 12.43 0.34 12.96
C ASN A 286 11.82 1.43 12.09
N LYS A 287 10.50 1.41 11.94
CA LYS A 287 9.67 2.44 11.35
C LYS A 287 8.62 2.90 12.35
N LEU A 288 8.09 4.08 12.16
CA LEU A 288 6.87 4.52 12.83
C LEU A 288 5.67 4.23 11.93
N GLN A 289 4.69 3.58 12.45
CA GLN A 289 3.40 3.37 11.80
C GLN A 289 2.37 4.25 12.49
N ALA A 290 1.65 5.08 11.73
CA ALA A 290 0.67 6.00 12.28
C ALA A 290 -0.64 5.93 11.48
N ASP A 291 -1.76 6.08 12.21
CA ASP A 291 -3.09 6.19 11.62
C ASP A 291 -3.43 7.67 11.46
N VAL A 292 -3.92 8.04 10.29
CA VAL A 292 -4.24 9.41 9.89
C VAL A 292 -5.70 9.46 9.47
N ASP A 293 -6.42 10.50 9.90
CA ASP A 293 -7.81 10.72 9.52
C ASP A 293 -7.96 10.87 7.99
N GLU A 294 -9.02 10.28 7.43
CA GLU A 294 -9.26 10.25 5.98
C GLU A 294 -9.34 11.63 5.33
N PHE A 295 -9.71 12.66 6.09
CA PHE A 295 -9.73 14.05 5.64
C PHE A 295 -8.39 14.50 5.08
N TYR A 296 -7.29 13.94 5.57
CA TYR A 296 -5.92 14.28 5.15
C TYR A 296 -5.39 13.41 4.00
N LEU A 297 -6.17 12.43 3.47
CA LEU A 297 -5.69 11.49 2.46
C LEU A 297 -5.13 12.19 1.20
N GLY A 298 -5.77 13.30 0.78
CA GLY A 298 -5.29 14.09 -0.38
C GLY A 298 -4.12 15.02 -0.08
N ARG A 299 -3.74 15.19 1.20
CA ARG A 299 -2.68 16.10 1.65
C ARG A 299 -1.41 15.39 2.10
N VAL A 300 -1.49 14.10 2.38
CA VAL A 300 -0.34 13.28 2.80
C VAL A 300 0.28 12.60 1.59
N ALA A 301 1.58 12.85 1.37
CA ALA A 301 2.34 12.30 0.26
C ALA A 301 3.65 11.66 0.71
N ILE A 302 4.12 10.69 -0.06
CA ILE A 302 5.44 10.06 0.16
C ILE A 302 6.54 11.12 0.07
N GLY A 303 7.50 11.06 0.97
CA GLY A 303 8.62 11.98 1.05
C GLY A 303 8.38 13.19 1.96
N GLN A 304 7.16 13.44 2.45
CA GLN A 304 6.90 14.50 3.43
C GLN A 304 7.71 14.27 4.71
N LYS A 305 8.16 15.39 5.29
CA LYS A 305 8.95 15.38 6.51
C LYS A 305 8.06 15.27 7.73
N ALA A 306 8.57 14.58 8.73
CA ALA A 306 7.96 14.53 10.04
C ALA A 306 9.03 14.61 11.13
N THR A 307 8.63 14.93 12.34
CA THR A 307 9.48 14.93 13.53
C THR A 307 8.82 14.13 14.63
N ALA A 308 9.60 13.31 15.32
CA ALA A 308 9.13 12.57 16.49
C ALA A 308 10.00 12.87 17.69
N GLU A 309 9.39 12.97 18.87
CA GLU A 309 10.09 13.17 20.11
C GLU A 309 10.17 11.84 20.86
N ILE A 310 11.39 11.34 21.06
CA ILE A 310 11.68 10.07 21.75
C ILE A 310 12.72 10.37 22.82
N ASP A 311 12.42 10.08 24.08
CA ASP A 311 13.30 10.31 25.25
C ASP A 311 13.88 11.73 25.30
N GLY A 312 13.05 12.75 25.01
CA GLY A 312 13.44 14.17 25.02
C GLY A 312 14.34 14.59 23.85
N LYS A 313 14.55 13.71 22.86
CA LYS A 313 15.30 14.02 21.63
C LYS A 313 14.37 14.04 20.43
N THR A 314 14.58 15.02 19.56
CA THR A 314 13.81 15.14 18.30
C THR A 314 14.52 14.39 17.18
N TYR A 315 13.80 13.44 16.59
CA TYR A 315 14.24 12.67 15.43
C TYR A 315 13.50 13.12 14.18
N ARG A 316 14.21 13.18 13.07
CA ARG A 316 13.63 13.48 11.76
C ARG A 316 13.18 12.18 11.10
N LEU A 317 12.00 12.24 10.52
CA LEU A 317 11.40 11.15 9.77
C LEU A 317 10.91 11.65 8.41
N LYS A 318 10.64 10.72 7.53
CA LYS A 318 9.95 10.96 6.26
C LYS A 318 8.89 9.89 6.02
N VAL A 319 7.80 10.28 5.36
CA VAL A 319 6.78 9.35 4.91
C VAL A 319 7.37 8.44 3.84
N ALA A 320 7.48 7.16 4.14
CA ALA A 320 8.00 6.14 3.21
C ALA A 320 6.86 5.48 2.43
N LYS A 321 5.70 5.32 3.06
CA LYS A 321 4.55 4.66 2.44
C LYS A 321 3.24 5.24 2.96
N VAL A 322 2.26 5.36 2.07
CA VAL A 322 0.87 5.68 2.38
C VAL A 322 0.01 4.51 1.94
N TYR A 323 -0.83 4.01 2.84
CA TYR A 323 -1.78 2.94 2.54
C TYR A 323 -3.14 3.57 2.25
N PRO A 324 -3.62 3.57 1.00
CA PRO A 324 -4.82 4.32 0.61
C PRO A 324 -6.12 3.68 1.11
N GLN A 325 -6.05 2.49 1.72
CA GLN A 325 -7.22 1.81 2.26
C GLN A 325 -7.66 2.47 3.56
N VAL A 326 -8.83 3.10 3.53
CA VAL A 326 -9.48 3.67 4.71
C VAL A 326 -10.19 2.57 5.50
N ARG A 327 -9.95 2.52 6.82
CA ARG A 327 -10.64 1.66 7.78
C ARG A 327 -11.03 2.51 8.99
N ASN A 328 -12.29 2.46 9.39
CA ASN A 328 -12.81 3.25 10.52
C ASN A 328 -12.54 4.77 10.40
N GLY A 329 -12.60 5.33 9.18
CA GLY A 329 -12.33 6.75 8.94
C GLY A 329 -10.85 7.14 8.98
N GLN A 330 -9.92 6.17 8.98
CA GLN A 330 -8.48 6.41 9.04
C GLN A 330 -7.74 5.61 7.97
N PHE A 331 -6.65 6.15 7.48
CA PHE A 331 -5.67 5.46 6.64
C PHE A 331 -4.31 5.42 7.34
N GLN A 332 -3.48 4.46 6.98
CA GLN A 332 -2.22 4.19 7.63
C GLN A 332 -1.05 4.74 6.82
N ILE A 333 -0.03 5.23 7.52
CA ILE A 333 1.23 5.65 6.93
C ILE A 333 2.41 5.02 7.65
N ASP A 334 3.47 4.73 6.91
CA ASP A 334 4.76 4.33 7.45
C ASP A 334 5.75 5.50 7.33
N LEU A 335 6.37 5.83 8.43
CA LEU A 335 7.41 6.85 8.55
C LEU A 335 8.74 6.17 8.86
N VAL A 336 9.77 6.48 8.10
CA VAL A 336 11.14 5.98 8.36
C VAL A 336 12.02 7.10 8.88
N PHE A 337 12.99 6.74 9.71
CA PHE A 337 13.96 7.70 10.23
C PHE A 337 14.83 8.25 9.11
N ASP A 338 14.96 9.58 9.04
CA ASP A 338 15.80 10.29 8.10
C ASP A 338 17.09 10.72 8.81
N GLY A 339 17.98 9.75 9.02
CA GLY A 339 19.21 9.87 9.79
C GLY A 339 19.39 8.76 10.81
N PRO A 340 20.25 8.96 11.84
CA PRO A 340 20.47 7.96 12.86
C PRO A 340 19.15 7.63 13.60
N ALA A 341 18.76 6.35 13.58
CA ALA A 341 17.62 5.87 14.35
C ALA A 341 17.98 5.78 15.84
N PRO A 342 17.03 5.94 16.74
CA PRO A 342 17.26 5.75 18.17
C PRO A 342 17.61 4.27 18.45
N THR A 343 18.63 4.06 19.28
CA THR A 343 19.13 2.72 19.62
C THR A 343 18.35 2.03 20.73
N ALA A 344 17.65 2.80 21.57
CA ALA A 344 16.98 2.30 22.79
C ALA A 344 15.45 2.45 22.70
N VAL A 345 14.85 2.10 21.56
CA VAL A 345 13.38 2.14 21.42
C VAL A 345 12.79 0.75 21.59
N GLN A 346 11.70 0.67 22.33
CA GLN A 346 10.93 -0.55 22.47
C GLN A 346 9.91 -0.69 21.34
N ARG A 347 9.82 -1.85 20.77
CA ARG A 347 8.77 -2.18 19.78
C ARG A 347 7.39 -2.05 20.44
N GLY A 348 6.43 -1.53 19.67
CA GLY A 348 5.10 -1.26 20.20
C GLY A 348 4.98 0.05 20.97
N GLN A 349 6.10 0.74 21.29
CA GLN A 349 6.10 2.04 21.95
C GLN A 349 5.37 3.08 21.09
N THR A 350 4.49 3.86 21.72
CA THR A 350 3.79 4.97 21.06
C THR A 350 4.58 6.26 21.22
N VAL A 351 4.75 6.98 20.12
CA VAL A 351 5.55 8.18 20.04
C VAL A 351 4.72 9.33 19.46
N GLN A 352 4.84 10.53 20.05
CA GLN A 352 4.25 11.75 19.51
C GLN A 352 5.04 12.18 18.26
N THR A 353 4.32 12.40 17.18
CA THR A 353 4.92 12.72 15.88
C THR A 353 4.20 13.91 15.26
N LYS A 354 4.93 14.84 14.68
CA LYS A 354 4.40 15.99 13.93
C LYS A 354 4.70 15.78 12.45
N LEU A 355 3.68 15.53 11.64
CA LEU A 355 3.80 15.40 10.17
C LEU A 355 3.62 16.79 9.55
N THR A 356 4.60 17.24 8.78
CA THR A 356 4.55 18.53 8.06
C THR A 356 3.66 18.36 6.81
N LEU A 357 2.58 19.15 6.73
CA LEU A 357 1.61 19.10 5.62
C LEU A 357 1.86 20.17 4.55
N GLY A 358 2.63 21.20 4.86
CA GLY A 358 2.92 22.31 3.95
C GLY A 358 4.15 23.09 4.39
N ASP A 359 4.59 24.01 3.53
CA ASP A 359 5.75 24.84 3.84
C ASP A 359 5.45 25.86 4.95
N SER A 360 6.44 26.06 5.80
CA SER A 360 6.41 27.09 6.83
C SER A 360 6.39 28.47 6.19
N SER A 361 5.49 29.35 6.64
CA SER A 361 5.35 30.72 6.14
C SER A 361 5.25 31.73 7.26
N LYS A 362 5.77 32.94 7.05
CA LYS A 362 5.54 34.05 7.98
C LYS A 362 4.09 34.49 7.91
N ALA A 363 3.42 34.54 9.04
CA ALA A 363 2.01 34.91 9.14
C ALA A 363 1.72 35.60 10.46
N LEU A 364 0.58 36.30 10.53
CA LEU A 364 0.02 36.75 11.81
C LEU A 364 -0.77 35.59 12.42
N LEU A 365 -0.48 35.23 13.65
CA LEU A 365 -0.99 34.06 14.32
C LEU A 365 -1.82 34.43 15.54
N ILE A 366 -2.93 33.73 15.73
CA ILE A 366 -3.68 33.73 17.00
C ILE A 366 -3.73 32.30 17.52
N PRO A 367 -3.76 32.09 18.86
CA PRO A 367 -3.94 30.77 19.42
C PRO A 367 -5.25 30.14 18.96
N ASN A 368 -5.21 28.86 18.62
CA ASN A 368 -6.40 28.11 18.31
C ASN A 368 -7.29 27.97 19.56
N GLY A 369 -8.59 28.11 19.37
CA GLY A 369 -9.52 28.09 20.51
C GLY A 369 -10.96 27.78 20.10
N ALA A 370 -11.80 27.62 21.14
CA ALA A 370 -13.18 27.20 20.96
C ALA A 370 -14.05 28.21 20.20
N PHE A 371 -13.67 29.52 20.19
CA PHE A 371 -14.37 30.58 19.47
C PHE A 371 -14.59 30.23 17.99
N PHE A 372 -13.68 29.48 17.40
CA PHE A 372 -13.76 29.11 15.99
C PHE A 372 -14.99 28.26 15.67
N ASN A 373 -15.37 27.36 16.57
CA ASN A 373 -16.55 26.50 16.39
C ASN A 373 -17.86 27.31 16.47
N ASP A 374 -17.88 28.36 17.32
CA ASP A 374 -19.06 29.18 17.55
C ASP A 374 -19.26 30.24 16.45
N THR A 375 -18.17 30.71 15.82
CA THR A 375 -18.17 31.82 14.84
C THR A 375 -17.94 31.40 13.40
N GLY A 376 -17.55 30.12 13.18
CA GLY A 376 -17.06 29.67 11.88
C GLY A 376 -15.80 30.43 11.42
N GLY A 377 -15.11 31.14 12.33
CA GLY A 377 -13.90 31.92 12.01
C GLY A 377 -14.14 33.22 11.28
N THR A 378 -15.39 33.72 11.22
CA THR A 378 -15.74 34.95 10.48
C THR A 378 -15.56 36.23 11.31
N TRP A 379 -15.58 36.10 12.61
CA TRP A 379 -15.40 37.24 13.54
C TRP A 379 -14.84 36.79 14.88
N ILE A 380 -14.28 37.74 15.64
CA ILE A 380 -13.68 37.51 16.94
C ILE A 380 -13.89 38.74 17.86
N PHE A 381 -13.89 38.52 19.16
CA PHE A 381 -13.85 39.63 20.14
C PHE A 381 -12.40 40.10 20.34
N VAL A 382 -12.14 41.37 20.00
CA VAL A 382 -10.86 42.05 20.21
C VAL A 382 -10.91 42.84 21.50
N VAL A 383 -9.98 42.61 22.41
CA VAL A 383 -9.90 43.26 23.69
C VAL A 383 -9.44 44.74 23.51
N ASP A 384 -10.17 45.64 24.11
CA ASP A 384 -9.87 47.08 24.08
C ASP A 384 -8.49 47.37 24.69
N LYS A 385 -7.85 48.48 24.29
CA LYS A 385 -6.53 48.90 24.82
C LYS A 385 -6.55 49.11 26.33
N SER A 386 -7.70 49.51 26.90
CA SER A 386 -7.91 49.66 28.35
C SER A 386 -7.96 48.32 29.10
N GLY A 387 -8.21 47.22 28.39
CA GLY A 387 -8.37 45.89 28.96
C GLY A 387 -9.68 45.64 29.70
N ASN A 388 -10.64 46.58 29.64
CA ASN A 388 -11.90 46.54 30.39
C ASN A 388 -13.08 45.99 29.57
N GLY A 389 -12.86 45.66 28.33
CA GLY A 389 -13.89 45.11 27.45
C GLY A 389 -13.32 44.55 26.19
N ALA A 390 -14.19 43.97 25.36
CA ALA A 390 -13.86 43.51 24.03
C ALA A 390 -14.99 43.80 23.03
N THR A 391 -14.60 44.09 21.79
CA THR A 391 -15.53 44.47 20.72
C THR A 391 -15.48 43.43 19.60
N LYS A 392 -16.64 43.07 19.08
CA LYS A 392 -16.80 42.17 17.96
C LYS A 392 -16.17 42.78 16.72
N ARG A 393 -15.30 42.04 16.03
CA ARG A 393 -14.63 42.48 14.82
C ARG A 393 -14.62 41.34 13.79
N GLN A 394 -14.95 41.67 12.56
CA GLN A 394 -14.82 40.72 11.45
C GLN A 394 -13.36 40.45 11.15
N ILE A 395 -13.03 39.19 10.89
CA ILE A 395 -11.68 38.73 10.58
C ILE A 395 -11.72 37.78 9.38
N GLN A 396 -10.57 37.62 8.74
CA GLN A 396 -10.35 36.60 7.73
C GLN A 396 -9.26 35.67 8.24
N LEU A 397 -9.63 34.40 8.42
CA LEU A 397 -8.72 33.35 8.86
C LEU A 397 -8.25 32.52 7.66
N GLY A 398 -7.01 32.07 7.76
CA GLY A 398 -6.36 31.18 6.79
C GLY A 398 -6.25 29.74 7.30
N ARG A 399 -5.04 29.21 7.17
CA ARG A 399 -4.70 27.84 7.61
C ARG A 399 -4.77 27.72 9.13
N ARG A 400 -5.04 26.51 9.59
CA ARG A 400 -5.16 26.20 11.02
C ARG A 400 -4.40 24.92 11.35
N ASN A 401 -3.64 24.93 12.42
CA ASN A 401 -3.06 23.75 13.04
C ASN A 401 -3.61 23.54 14.46
N ALA A 402 -3.05 22.61 15.21
CA ALA A 402 -3.49 22.31 16.58
C ALA A 402 -3.24 23.47 17.57
N GLU A 403 -2.25 24.33 17.32
CA GLU A 403 -1.79 25.37 18.25
C GLU A 403 -2.25 26.77 17.83
N PHE A 404 -2.23 27.07 16.52
CA PHE A 404 -2.46 28.41 15.96
C PHE A 404 -3.39 28.43 14.76
N ILE A 405 -3.97 29.61 14.52
CA ILE A 405 -4.74 29.95 13.34
C ILE A 405 -4.07 31.16 12.66
N GLU A 406 -3.84 31.05 11.36
CA GLU A 406 -3.34 32.13 10.51
C GLU A 406 -4.41 33.21 10.33
N VAL A 407 -4.05 34.48 10.50
CA VAL A 407 -4.92 35.63 10.25
C VAL A 407 -4.51 36.30 8.96
N LEU A 408 -5.42 36.30 7.98
CA LEU A 408 -5.22 36.94 6.68
C LEU A 408 -5.62 38.43 6.70
N GLY A 409 -6.53 38.82 7.60
CA GLY A 409 -6.99 40.19 7.72
C GLY A 409 -7.87 40.42 8.95
N GLY A 410 -8.04 41.73 9.32
CA GLY A 410 -8.92 42.13 10.42
C GLY A 410 -8.25 42.30 11.76
N LEU A 411 -7.00 41.84 11.94
CA LEU A 411 -6.22 42.03 13.19
C LEU A 411 -4.84 42.60 12.87
N SER A 412 -4.28 43.29 13.89
CA SER A 412 -2.91 43.83 13.87
C SER A 412 -2.04 43.08 14.89
N PRO A 413 -0.72 43.00 14.66
CA PRO A 413 0.21 42.41 15.60
C PRO A 413 0.11 43.08 16.97
N GLY A 414 0.07 42.32 18.07
CA GLY A 414 -0.05 42.80 19.44
C GLY A 414 -1.49 42.96 19.93
N GLU A 415 -2.50 42.87 19.10
CA GLU A 415 -3.90 42.88 19.54
C GLU A 415 -4.23 41.62 20.36
N ARG A 416 -4.99 41.82 21.43
CA ARG A 416 -5.47 40.71 22.26
C ARG A 416 -6.85 40.32 21.84
N VAL A 417 -7.10 39.02 21.73
CA VAL A 417 -8.35 38.43 21.26
C VAL A 417 -8.86 37.39 22.24
N VAL A 418 -10.17 37.25 22.35
CA VAL A 418 -10.79 36.22 23.20
C VAL A 418 -10.84 34.92 22.41
N THR A 419 -10.23 33.86 22.94
CA THR A 419 -10.11 32.56 22.28
C THR A 419 -10.97 31.46 22.90
N SER A 420 -11.63 31.73 24.04
CA SER A 420 -12.59 30.82 24.67
C SER A 420 -13.88 30.66 23.84
N SER A 421 -14.77 29.74 24.26
CA SER A 421 -16.09 29.59 23.63
C SER A 421 -16.92 30.87 23.79
N TYR A 422 -17.71 31.15 22.73
CA TYR A 422 -18.66 32.27 22.68
C TYR A 422 -20.10 31.82 22.92
N THR A 423 -20.31 30.65 23.51
CA THR A 423 -21.64 30.17 23.87
C THR A 423 -22.36 31.20 24.74
N GLY A 424 -23.52 31.72 24.28
CA GLY A 424 -24.27 32.79 24.93
C GLY A 424 -23.75 34.21 24.68
N LEU A 425 -22.66 34.38 23.86
CA LEU A 425 -22.09 35.70 23.53
C LEU A 425 -22.25 36.05 22.03
N VAL A 426 -22.74 35.14 21.22
CA VAL A 426 -22.79 35.26 19.75
C VAL A 426 -23.58 36.50 19.29
N ASP A 427 -24.68 36.81 19.98
CA ASP A 427 -25.59 37.92 19.66
C ASP A 427 -25.13 39.27 20.22
N LYS A 428 -23.97 39.34 20.90
CA LYS A 428 -23.46 40.56 21.53
C LYS A 428 -22.41 41.24 20.67
N ASP A 429 -22.46 42.59 20.63
CA ASP A 429 -21.48 43.39 19.87
C ASP A 429 -20.29 43.80 20.74
N ARG A 430 -20.51 43.90 22.06
CA ARG A 430 -19.51 44.31 23.03
C ARG A 430 -19.58 43.53 24.33
N LEU A 431 -18.41 43.19 24.85
CA LEU A 431 -18.26 42.58 26.16
C LEU A 431 -17.64 43.60 27.11
N THR A 432 -18.15 43.70 28.33
CA THR A 432 -17.53 44.47 29.45
C THR A 432 -17.01 43.46 30.45
N PHE A 433 -15.75 43.60 30.83
CA PHE A 433 -15.14 42.68 31.79
C PHE A 433 -15.42 43.19 33.21
N SER A 434 -16.05 42.35 34.04
CA SER A 434 -16.12 42.56 35.47
C SER A 434 -14.94 41.87 36.15
N SER A 435 -14.26 42.57 37.04
CA SER A 435 -13.38 41.93 38.02
C SER A 435 -14.26 41.03 38.89
N GLY A 436 -14.02 39.73 38.86
CA GLY A 436 -14.67 38.81 39.79
C GLY A 436 -14.35 39.24 41.22
N GLU A 437 -15.39 39.36 42.04
CA GLU A 437 -15.26 39.39 43.50
C GLU A 437 -14.76 38.01 43.98
#